data_05b5d9c2c55bcb427ed29537272bc46a
#
_entry.id   05b5d9c2c55bcb427ed29537272bc46a
#
_cell.length_a   1.000
_cell.length_b   1.000
_cell.length_c   1.000
_cell.angle_alpha   90.00
_cell.angle_beta   90.00
_cell.angle_gamma   90.00
#
_symmetry.space_group_name_H-M   'P 1'
#
loop_
_entity.id
_entity.type
_entity.pdbx_description
1 polymer ?
#
loop_
_entity_poly.entity_id
_entity_poly.type
_entity_poly.pdbx_seq_one_letter_code
_entity_poly.pdbx_strand_id
1 'polypeptide(L)'
;MEPEPELYRRVFEALPDAWIEDPALTGDTAELLDRHRDRITWDVPIESVGDIESLPWRPRHLNLKPARFGSVRRLFDTYDYCEAHRIGAYGGGMFEQGPGRGQLQYLASLFHPGGPNDLAPVAYNLQRDAGVLPGSPLPPEPHELGFRWGTYDGRRSIREQAP
;
A
#
# COMPACT_ATOMS: atom_id res chain seq x y z
N MET A 1 -3.93 21.15 -13.14
CA MET A 1 -4.57 21.97 -12.08
C MET A 1 -3.44 22.36 -11.15
N GLU A 2 -3.25 23.64 -10.92
CA GLU A 2 -2.25 24.12 -9.95
C GLU A 2 -2.69 23.68 -8.55
N PRO A 3 -1.77 23.24 -7.69
CA PRO A 3 -2.12 22.85 -6.33
C PRO A 3 -2.49 24.11 -5.52
N GLU A 4 -3.68 24.10 -4.95
CA GLU A 4 -4.20 25.25 -4.19
C GLU A 4 -4.07 25.01 -2.68
N PRO A 5 -3.31 25.84 -1.94
CA PRO A 5 -3.17 25.73 -0.49
C PRO A 5 -4.52 25.72 0.25
N GLU A 6 -5.49 26.47 -0.24
CA GLU A 6 -6.83 26.53 0.35
C GLU A 6 -7.58 25.19 0.26
N LEU A 7 -7.41 24.45 -0.86
CA LEU A 7 -7.99 23.11 -0.99
C LEU A 7 -7.41 22.16 0.07
N TYR A 8 -6.08 22.15 0.24
CA TYR A 8 -5.44 21.33 1.27
C TYR A 8 -5.91 21.71 2.68
N ARG A 9 -6.03 23.00 3.00
CA ARG A 9 -6.54 23.45 4.30
C ARG A 9 -7.93 22.88 4.57
N ARG A 10 -8.84 23.01 3.62
CA ARG A 10 -10.20 22.50 3.73
C ARG A 10 -10.24 20.97 3.88
N VAL A 11 -9.37 20.25 3.17
CA VAL A 11 -9.24 18.77 3.31
C VAL A 11 -8.75 18.41 4.70
N PHE A 12 -7.71 19.06 5.22
CA PHE A 12 -7.21 18.82 6.57
C PHE A 12 -8.25 19.10 7.65
N GLU A 13 -9.07 20.13 7.48
CA GLU A 13 -10.14 20.48 8.41
C GLU A 13 -11.32 19.50 8.33
N ALA A 14 -11.74 19.14 7.12
CA ALA A 14 -12.88 18.26 6.91
C ALA A 14 -12.61 16.79 7.27
N LEU A 15 -11.36 16.37 7.13
CA LEU A 15 -10.93 14.96 7.32
C LEU A 15 -9.74 14.91 8.30
N PRO A 16 -9.93 15.20 9.59
CA PRO A 16 -8.83 15.37 10.55
C PRO A 16 -7.98 14.11 10.75
N ASP A 17 -8.55 12.94 10.55
CA ASP A 17 -7.88 11.65 10.75
C ASP A 17 -7.35 11.02 9.46
N ALA A 18 -7.62 11.64 8.30
CA ALA A 18 -7.17 11.09 7.03
C ALA A 18 -5.69 11.41 6.76
N TRP A 19 -5.02 10.47 6.12
CA TRP A 19 -3.72 10.71 5.51
C TRP A 19 -3.89 11.33 4.13
N ILE A 20 -2.93 12.16 3.73
CA ILE A 20 -2.85 12.78 2.41
C ILE A 20 -1.66 12.17 1.69
N GLU A 21 -1.93 11.44 0.62
CA GLU A 21 -0.92 10.77 -0.18
C GLU A 21 -0.44 11.67 -1.32
N ASP A 22 0.88 11.72 -1.52
CA ASP A 22 1.53 12.44 -2.61
C ASP A 22 1.02 13.88 -2.83
N PRO A 23 0.94 14.72 -1.80
CA PRO A 23 0.52 16.09 -2.01
C PRO A 23 1.51 16.85 -2.89
N ALA A 24 1.03 17.76 -3.69
CA ALA A 24 1.91 18.63 -4.46
C ALA A 24 2.66 19.60 -3.57
N LEU A 25 3.94 19.35 -3.38
CA LEU A 25 4.85 20.20 -2.60
C LEU A 25 5.42 21.30 -3.49
N THR A 26 4.91 22.51 -3.33
CA THR A 26 5.34 23.71 -4.06
C THR A 26 5.70 24.81 -3.07
N GLY A 27 6.26 25.94 -3.56
CA GLY A 27 6.50 27.10 -2.71
C GLY A 27 5.29 27.56 -1.90
N ASP A 28 4.10 27.46 -2.49
CA ASP A 28 2.85 27.93 -1.89
C ASP A 28 2.23 26.94 -0.91
N THR A 29 2.48 25.64 -1.09
CA THR A 29 1.90 24.58 -0.25
C THR A 29 2.84 24.10 0.85
N ALA A 30 4.15 24.36 0.72
CA ALA A 30 5.19 23.78 1.57
C ALA A 30 4.97 24.03 3.05
N GLU A 31 4.68 25.27 3.45
CA GLU A 31 4.51 25.63 4.86
C GLU A 31 3.26 24.96 5.47
N LEU A 32 2.18 24.84 4.70
CA LEU A 32 0.97 24.17 5.15
C LEU A 32 1.20 22.67 5.31
N LEU A 33 1.84 22.05 4.32
CA LEU A 33 2.12 20.61 4.34
C LEU A 33 3.11 20.25 5.44
N ASP A 34 4.14 21.07 5.70
CA ASP A 34 5.08 20.84 6.81
C ASP A 34 4.37 20.84 8.18
N ARG A 35 3.40 21.72 8.40
CA ARG A 35 2.60 21.73 9.63
C ARG A 35 1.77 20.46 9.83
N HIS A 36 1.44 19.76 8.74
CA HIS A 36 0.67 18.53 8.73
C HIS A 36 1.47 17.30 8.30
N ARG A 37 2.82 17.39 8.33
CA ARG A 37 3.73 16.33 7.84
C ARG A 37 3.51 14.95 8.46
N ASP A 38 2.94 14.88 9.64
CA ASP A 38 2.59 13.63 10.32
C ASP A 38 1.39 12.90 9.67
N ARG A 39 0.65 13.60 8.82
CA ARG A 39 -0.48 13.07 8.04
C ARG A 39 -0.15 12.93 6.56
N ILE A 40 1.07 13.27 6.16
CA ILE A 40 1.51 13.11 4.77
C ILE A 40 2.14 11.74 4.59
N THR A 41 1.77 11.07 3.53
CA THR A 41 2.34 9.80 3.09
C THR A 41 2.77 9.90 1.63
N TRP A 42 3.68 9.02 1.22
CA TRP A 42 4.26 9.03 -0.11
C TRP A 42 4.11 7.67 -0.77
N ASP A 43 3.80 7.68 -2.06
CA ASP A 43 3.63 6.51 -2.92
C ASP A 43 4.52 6.62 -4.16
N VAL A 44 4.23 7.60 -5.03
CA VAL A 44 4.83 7.71 -6.36
C VAL A 44 6.35 7.77 -6.33
N PRO A 45 7.01 8.52 -5.44
CA PRO A 45 8.47 8.63 -5.46
C PRO A 45 9.21 7.42 -4.86
N ILE A 46 8.51 6.43 -4.29
CA ILE A 46 9.13 5.38 -3.48
C ILE A 46 9.39 4.12 -4.31
N GLU A 47 10.67 3.91 -4.64
CA GLU A 47 11.18 2.74 -5.37
C GLU A 47 12.41 2.10 -4.67
N SER A 48 12.94 2.77 -3.65
CA SER A 48 14.12 2.34 -2.89
C SER A 48 14.24 3.06 -1.54
N VAL A 49 15.16 2.59 -0.69
CA VAL A 49 15.54 3.28 0.55
C VAL A 49 16.07 4.69 0.25
N GLY A 50 16.86 4.85 -0.82
CA GLY A 50 17.40 6.16 -1.19
C GLY A 50 16.32 7.20 -1.50
N ASP A 51 15.18 6.79 -2.03
CA ASP A 51 14.06 7.69 -2.28
C ASP A 51 13.44 8.16 -0.96
N ILE A 52 13.32 7.26 0.03
CA ILE A 52 12.83 7.59 1.37
C ILE A 52 13.75 8.64 2.04
N GLU A 53 15.06 8.45 1.91
CA GLU A 53 16.04 9.36 2.46
C GLU A 53 16.06 10.73 1.76
N SER A 54 15.60 10.79 0.52
CA SER A 54 15.52 11.98 -0.30
C SER A 54 14.24 12.81 -0.09
N LEU A 55 13.27 12.28 0.69
CA LEU A 55 12.05 13.00 1.00
C LEU A 55 12.33 14.32 1.78
N PRO A 56 11.48 15.33 1.63
CA PRO A 56 11.67 16.63 2.28
C PRO A 56 11.68 16.58 3.82
N TRP A 57 11.06 15.55 4.38
CA TRP A 57 11.11 15.18 5.79
C TRP A 57 10.92 13.68 5.95
N ARG A 58 11.29 13.16 7.11
CA ARG A 58 11.07 11.76 7.44
C ARG A 58 9.57 11.46 7.55
N PRO A 59 9.02 10.55 6.74
CA PRO A 59 7.61 10.21 6.78
C PRO A 59 7.27 9.40 8.03
N ARG A 60 6.00 9.45 8.45
CA ARG A 60 5.46 8.50 9.44
C ARG A 60 4.94 7.23 8.80
N HIS A 61 4.44 7.33 7.57
CA HIS A 61 3.86 6.22 6.83
C HIS A 61 4.21 6.32 5.35
N LEU A 62 4.33 5.17 4.70
CA LEU A 62 4.62 5.06 3.27
C LEU A 62 3.72 4.01 2.62
N ASN A 63 3.31 4.28 1.38
CA ASN A 63 2.73 3.28 0.50
C ASN A 63 3.85 2.52 -0.20
N LEU A 64 3.98 1.22 0.06
CA LEU A 64 4.99 0.38 -0.57
C LEU A 64 4.33 -0.49 -1.63
N LYS A 65 4.61 -0.19 -2.89
CA LYS A 65 4.12 -0.94 -4.06
C LYS A 65 5.18 -1.90 -4.57
N PRO A 66 5.09 -3.21 -4.27
CA PRO A 66 6.16 -4.17 -4.53
C PRO A 66 6.68 -4.18 -5.96
N ALA A 67 5.82 -3.94 -6.95
CA ALA A 67 6.22 -3.91 -8.36
C ALA A 67 7.23 -2.80 -8.71
N ARG A 68 7.33 -1.73 -7.92
CA ARG A 68 8.26 -0.61 -8.17
C ARG A 68 9.70 -0.92 -7.77
N PHE A 69 9.92 -1.82 -6.83
CA PHE A 69 11.26 -2.08 -6.28
C PHE A 69 12.17 -2.88 -7.21
N GLY A 70 11.66 -3.47 -8.29
CA GLY A 70 12.42 -4.22 -9.28
C GLY A 70 12.98 -5.57 -8.78
N SER A 71 13.12 -5.77 -7.47
CA SER A 71 13.49 -7.05 -6.87
C SER A 71 12.94 -7.23 -5.47
N VAL A 72 12.71 -8.49 -5.08
CA VAL A 72 12.26 -8.83 -3.73
C VAL A 72 13.28 -8.41 -2.66
N ARG A 73 14.58 -8.48 -2.97
CA ARG A 73 15.62 -8.01 -2.06
C ARG A 73 15.45 -6.52 -1.73
N ARG A 74 15.36 -5.66 -2.75
CA ARG A 74 15.18 -4.22 -2.53
C ARG A 74 13.89 -3.89 -1.77
N LEU A 75 12.83 -4.62 -2.03
CA LEU A 75 11.59 -4.49 -1.28
C LEU A 75 11.79 -4.82 0.20
N PHE A 76 12.45 -5.94 0.51
CA PHE A 76 12.71 -6.36 1.88
C PHE A 76 13.70 -5.42 2.59
N ASP A 77 14.76 -5.00 1.92
CA ASP A 77 15.67 -3.96 2.45
C ASP A 77 14.88 -2.68 2.83
N THR A 78 13.82 -2.36 2.08
CA THR A 78 12.95 -1.22 2.38
C THR A 78 12.04 -1.48 3.58
N TYR A 79 11.48 -2.68 3.73
CA TYR A 79 10.72 -3.04 4.94
C TYR A 79 11.61 -2.99 6.18
N ASP A 80 12.81 -3.55 6.12
CA ASP A 80 13.79 -3.53 7.21
C ASP A 80 14.17 -2.09 7.58
N TYR A 81 14.36 -1.23 6.58
CA TYR A 81 14.61 0.20 6.78
C TYR A 81 13.44 0.89 7.48
N CYS A 82 12.22 0.64 7.04
CA CYS A 82 11.01 1.21 7.65
C CYS A 82 10.88 0.79 9.12
N GLU A 83 11.09 -0.51 9.42
CA GLU A 83 11.05 -1.02 10.78
C GLU A 83 12.13 -0.37 11.67
N ALA A 84 13.39 -0.36 11.22
CA ALA A 84 14.51 0.24 11.94
C ALA A 84 14.27 1.73 12.26
N HIS A 85 13.56 2.42 11.38
CA HIS A 85 13.29 3.85 11.50
C HIS A 85 11.89 4.17 12.04
N ARG A 86 11.09 3.19 12.42
CA ARG A 86 9.70 3.34 12.90
C ARG A 86 8.81 4.10 11.92
N ILE A 87 8.97 3.79 10.64
CA ILE A 87 8.10 4.27 9.57
C ILE A 87 7.04 3.20 9.33
N GLY A 88 5.77 3.55 9.47
CA GLY A 88 4.67 2.66 9.16
C GLY A 88 4.59 2.41 7.66
N ALA A 89 4.20 1.19 7.28
CA ALA A 89 3.96 0.84 5.90
C ALA A 89 2.49 0.45 5.67
N TYR A 90 2.00 0.71 4.49
CA TYR A 90 0.80 0.10 3.94
C TYR A 90 1.06 -0.27 2.48
N GLY A 91 0.28 -1.20 1.95
CA GLY A 91 0.53 -1.73 0.62
C GLY A 91 -0.37 -1.13 -0.43
N GLY A 92 0.18 -0.96 -1.61
CA GLY A 92 -0.57 -0.61 -2.81
C GLY A 92 -0.25 -1.55 -3.96
N GLY A 93 -1.16 -1.61 -4.94
CA GLY A 93 -0.99 -2.34 -6.18
C GLY A 93 -0.75 -1.43 -7.36
N MET A 94 -0.20 -2.04 -8.44
CA MET A 94 -0.02 -1.44 -9.77
C MET A 94 -0.93 -2.13 -10.78
N PHE A 95 -2.18 -2.42 -10.38
CA PHE A 95 -3.17 -3.16 -11.20
C PHE A 95 -2.80 -4.61 -11.48
N GLU A 96 -2.01 -5.25 -10.62
CA GLU A 96 -1.67 -6.66 -10.73
C GLU A 96 -2.92 -7.53 -10.76
N GLN A 97 -2.86 -8.58 -11.55
CA GLN A 97 -3.92 -9.58 -11.68
C GLN A 97 -3.39 -10.98 -11.36
N GLY A 98 -4.30 -11.91 -11.17
CA GLY A 98 -3.97 -13.32 -10.93
C GLY A 98 -2.93 -13.50 -9.80
N PRO A 99 -1.81 -14.19 -10.09
CA PRO A 99 -0.76 -14.46 -9.11
C PRO A 99 -0.19 -13.22 -8.42
N GLY A 100 0.08 -12.17 -9.15
CA GLY A 100 0.64 -10.94 -8.59
C GLY A 100 -0.26 -10.32 -7.53
N ARG A 101 -1.56 -10.28 -7.77
CA ARG A 101 -2.52 -9.76 -6.79
C ARG A 101 -2.52 -10.56 -5.48
N GLY A 102 -2.44 -11.88 -5.56
CA GLY A 102 -2.35 -12.70 -4.34
C GLY A 102 -1.04 -12.50 -3.59
N GLN A 103 0.08 -12.34 -4.29
CA GLN A 103 1.37 -12.03 -3.66
C GLN A 103 1.30 -10.72 -2.88
N LEU A 104 0.65 -9.69 -3.41
CA LEU A 104 0.42 -8.43 -2.68
C LEU A 104 -0.38 -8.65 -1.39
N GLN A 105 -1.42 -9.47 -1.44
CA GLN A 105 -2.22 -9.80 -0.25
C GLN A 105 -1.37 -10.49 0.83
N TYR A 106 -0.49 -11.43 0.44
CA TYR A 106 0.42 -12.08 1.39
C TYR A 106 1.44 -11.10 1.97
N LEU A 107 2.05 -10.26 1.15
CA LEU A 107 2.99 -9.24 1.63
C LEU A 107 2.31 -8.31 2.63
N ALA A 108 1.10 -7.83 2.32
CA ALA A 108 0.34 -6.99 3.22
C ALA A 108 0.02 -7.69 4.55
N SER A 109 -0.40 -8.96 4.50
CA SER A 109 -0.72 -9.71 5.71
C SER A 109 0.50 -10.00 6.60
N LEU A 110 1.70 -10.01 6.03
CA LEU A 110 2.95 -10.25 6.77
C LEU A 110 3.55 -8.95 7.33
N PHE A 111 3.56 -7.88 6.55
CA PHE A 111 4.32 -6.67 6.89
C PHE A 111 3.48 -5.50 7.39
N HIS A 112 2.22 -5.40 6.98
CA HIS A 112 1.33 -4.29 7.36
C HIS A 112 -0.14 -4.68 7.44
N PRO A 113 -0.48 -5.71 8.25
CA PRO A 113 -1.85 -6.27 8.29
C PRO A 113 -2.90 -5.26 8.78
N GLY A 114 -2.50 -4.29 9.58
CA GLY A 114 -3.38 -3.24 10.10
C GLY A 114 -3.38 -1.94 9.30
N GLY A 115 -2.63 -1.89 8.19
CA GLY A 115 -2.54 -0.69 7.36
C GLY A 115 -3.78 -0.48 6.48
N PRO A 116 -4.03 0.74 6.01
CA PRO A 116 -5.09 1.04 5.04
C PRO A 116 -4.64 0.61 3.63
N ASN A 117 -4.51 -0.70 3.43
CA ASN A 117 -3.96 -1.26 2.20
C ASN A 117 -4.86 -1.01 0.99
N ASP A 118 -4.29 -0.42 -0.07
CA ASP A 118 -4.92 -0.23 -1.37
C ASP A 118 -4.65 -1.42 -2.30
N LEU A 119 -5.13 -2.60 -1.90
CA LEU A 119 -4.93 -3.85 -2.65
C LEU A 119 -6.08 -4.83 -2.44
N ALA A 120 -7.21 -4.49 -3.01
CA ALA A 120 -8.38 -5.37 -2.93
C ALA A 120 -8.11 -6.75 -3.54
N PRO A 121 -8.64 -7.83 -2.97
CA PRO A 121 -8.60 -9.14 -3.59
C PRO A 121 -9.19 -9.15 -5.00
N VAL A 122 -8.77 -10.11 -5.84
CA VAL A 122 -9.25 -10.22 -7.23
C VAL A 122 -10.78 -10.25 -7.35
N ALA A 123 -11.47 -10.81 -6.36
CA ALA A 123 -12.93 -10.85 -6.34
C ALA A 123 -13.58 -9.45 -6.47
N TYR A 124 -12.93 -8.40 -6.01
CA TYR A 124 -13.39 -7.02 -6.16
C TYR A 124 -13.33 -6.50 -7.60
N ASN A 125 -12.44 -7.08 -8.42
CA ASN A 125 -12.30 -6.72 -9.83
C ASN A 125 -13.26 -7.49 -10.75
N LEU A 126 -13.95 -8.49 -10.22
CA LEU A 126 -14.95 -9.23 -10.94
C LEU A 126 -16.29 -8.49 -10.78
N GLN A 127 -16.81 -7.93 -11.88
CA GLN A 127 -18.13 -7.31 -11.94
C GLN A 127 -19.25 -8.38 -11.81
N ARG A 128 -19.29 -9.05 -10.68
CA ARG A 128 -20.34 -10.03 -10.34
C ARG A 128 -20.98 -9.57 -9.04
N ASP A 129 -22.25 -9.93 -8.88
CA ASP A 129 -22.91 -9.83 -7.58
C ASP A 129 -22.11 -10.67 -6.59
N ALA A 130 -21.16 -10.04 -5.97
CA ALA A 130 -20.32 -10.67 -4.99
C ALA A 130 -21.16 -10.82 -3.72
N GLY A 131 -21.36 -12.03 -3.30
CA GLY A 131 -21.89 -12.29 -1.97
C GLY A 131 -20.96 -11.67 -0.91
N VAL A 132 -20.42 -12.44 -0.02
CA VAL A 132 -19.42 -11.95 0.95
C VAL A 132 -18.08 -11.81 0.24
N LEU A 133 -17.55 -10.58 0.15
CA LEU A 133 -16.20 -10.33 -0.33
C LEU A 133 -15.18 -10.80 0.72
N PRO A 134 -14.03 -11.35 0.29
CA PRO A 134 -12.97 -11.74 1.22
C PRO A 134 -12.38 -10.52 1.91
N GLY A 135 -11.81 -10.72 3.10
CA GLY A 135 -11.07 -9.67 3.80
C GLY A 135 -9.85 -9.20 3.00
N SER A 136 -9.38 -8.00 3.30
CA SER A 136 -8.14 -7.46 2.73
C SER A 136 -7.31 -6.81 3.85
N PRO A 137 -6.05 -7.21 4.04
CA PRO A 137 -5.36 -8.30 3.33
C PRO A 137 -5.92 -9.68 3.70
N LEU A 138 -5.69 -10.66 2.82
CA LEU A 138 -6.04 -12.05 3.11
C LEU A 138 -5.20 -12.58 4.28
N PRO A 139 -5.76 -13.40 5.17
CA PRO A 139 -4.96 -14.11 6.16
C PRO A 139 -3.89 -14.95 5.47
N PRO A 140 -2.64 -14.97 5.97
CA PRO A 140 -1.61 -15.84 5.41
C PRO A 140 -1.95 -17.30 5.66
N GLU A 141 -1.87 -18.10 4.61
CA GLU A 141 -2.04 -19.57 4.70
C GLU A 141 -0.66 -20.23 4.53
N PRO A 142 -0.05 -20.75 5.61
CA PRO A 142 1.20 -21.47 5.52
C PRO A 142 1.04 -22.70 4.60
N HIS A 143 1.99 -22.89 3.70
CA HIS A 143 2.01 -24.04 2.82
C HIS A 143 3.44 -24.52 2.59
N GLU A 144 3.64 -25.83 2.45
CA GLU A 144 4.96 -26.45 2.27
C GLU A 144 5.77 -25.89 1.09
N LEU A 145 5.10 -25.40 0.08
CA LEU A 145 5.70 -24.83 -1.12
C LEU A 145 5.71 -23.28 -1.13
N GLY A 146 5.65 -22.64 0.05
CA GLY A 146 5.67 -21.20 0.19
C GLY A 146 4.33 -20.54 -0.06
N PHE A 147 4.32 -19.32 -0.61
CA PHE A 147 3.11 -18.57 -0.86
C PHE A 147 2.16 -19.30 -1.80
N ARG A 148 0.97 -19.56 -1.32
CA ARG A 148 -0.13 -20.14 -2.09
C ARG A 148 -1.31 -19.19 -2.11
N TRP A 149 -2.09 -19.33 -3.15
CA TRP A 149 -3.39 -18.70 -3.22
C TRP A 149 -4.26 -19.36 -2.17
N GLY A 150 -4.72 -18.59 -1.22
CA GLY A 150 -5.86 -19.00 -0.42
C GLY A 150 -7.10 -19.17 -1.32
N THR A 151 -8.07 -19.88 -0.84
CA THR A 151 -9.38 -19.91 -1.48
C THR A 151 -10.03 -18.54 -1.31
N TYR A 152 -10.24 -17.82 -2.39
CA TYR A 152 -10.82 -16.47 -2.37
C TYR A 152 -12.19 -16.40 -1.70
N ASP A 153 -12.89 -17.49 -1.67
CA ASP A 153 -14.26 -17.58 -1.20
C ASP A 153 -14.53 -18.84 -0.37
N GLY A 154 -13.48 -19.49 0.10
CA GLY A 154 -13.58 -20.77 0.80
C GLY A 154 -13.96 -21.95 -0.09
N ARG A 155 -13.93 -21.80 -1.41
CA ARG A 155 -14.51 -22.82 -2.29
C ARG A 155 -13.54 -23.69 -3.04
N ARG A 156 -12.30 -23.27 -3.43
CA ARG A 156 -11.35 -24.20 -4.10
C ARG A 156 -9.96 -23.63 -4.21
N SER A 157 -8.93 -24.44 -4.02
CA SER A 157 -7.56 -24.12 -4.39
C SER A 157 -7.41 -24.08 -5.92
N ILE A 158 -6.47 -23.28 -6.41
CA ILE A 158 -6.18 -23.19 -7.86
C ILE A 158 -5.83 -24.56 -8.47
N ARG A 159 -5.36 -25.52 -7.67
CA ARG A 159 -5.08 -26.88 -8.14
C ARG A 159 -6.33 -27.64 -8.64
N GLU A 160 -7.50 -27.28 -8.16
CA GLU A 160 -8.75 -27.94 -8.59
C GLU A 160 -9.37 -27.29 -9.84
N GLN A 161 -8.77 -26.21 -10.36
CA GLN A 161 -9.25 -25.48 -11.54
C GLN A 161 -8.36 -25.69 -12.78
N ALA A 162 -7.26 -26.43 -12.66
CA ALA A 162 -6.49 -26.87 -13.81
C ALA A 162 -7.20 -28.06 -14.50
N PRO A 163 -7.37 -28.03 -15.84
CA PRO A 163 -7.99 -29.13 -16.58
C PRO A 163 -7.16 -30.41 -16.52
#